data_fcafbe30a6645f9b2606acce0dceef60
#
_entry.id   fcafbe30a6645f9b2606acce0dceef60
#
_cell.length_a   1.000
_cell.length_b   1.000
_cell.length_c   1.000
_cell.angle_alpha   90.00
_cell.angle_beta   90.00
_cell.angle_gamma   90.00
#
_symmetry.space_group_name_H-M   'P 1'
#
loop_
_entity.id
_entity.type
_entity.pdbx_description
1 polymer ?
#
loop_
_entity_poly.entity_id
_entity_poly.type
_entity_poly.pdbx_seq_one_letter_code
_entity_poly.pdbx_strand_id
1 'polypeptide(L)'
;MIIDLRIGVDVMNYPSWVAYLVAPGLFIFLIILFVVISVIVLLSLKKLHVIKVKETYRKIILPACVVTFLSYIVGTLILLVTQFLSRFDWINTKLAEPLVTNPFTNFYTFLYTLIAFMISSVLIYNLNKIITMKAIRLSNGKEFRIALALTIFTAPYLFFIPNNTVKVQPNKIETQDVEKIESYRSMDLSDVNKLKELMNLLESANSYKDVKADTTNSPRTITIIYEDGIKTPENSVFEKDSAILLNLFSNIDRVEFILGDVYYTFDYSVVNTIHQNQLRNMKIEELLEYYNM
;
A
#
# COMPACT_ATOMS: atom_id res chain seq x y z
N MET A 1 -12.62 26.71 -18.31
CA MET A 1 -12.03 26.25 -17.05
C MET A 1 -13.06 25.30 -16.43
N ILE A 2 -13.04 24.02 -16.84
CA ILE A 2 -13.92 22.96 -16.34
C ILE A 2 -13.04 22.19 -15.35
N ILE A 3 -13.34 22.34 -14.07
CA ILE A 3 -12.73 21.56 -13.01
C ILE A 3 -13.39 20.18 -13.08
N ASP A 4 -12.70 19.23 -13.72
CA ASP A 4 -13.10 17.82 -13.76
C ASP A 4 -12.78 17.21 -12.39
N LEU A 5 -13.74 17.30 -11.49
CA LEU A 5 -13.72 16.64 -10.19
C LEU A 5 -13.97 15.15 -10.38
N ARG A 6 -13.02 14.45 -10.98
CA ARG A 6 -12.93 12.99 -10.84
C ARG A 6 -12.40 12.67 -9.45
N ILE A 7 -13.30 12.66 -8.48
CA ILE A 7 -13.08 11.97 -7.22
C ILE A 7 -13.19 10.47 -7.51
N GLY A 8 -12.20 9.94 -8.22
CA GLY A 8 -11.86 8.54 -8.15
C GLY A 8 -11.20 8.32 -6.80
N VAL A 9 -12.01 8.00 -5.78
CA VAL A 9 -11.46 7.58 -4.49
C VAL A 9 -10.84 6.22 -4.72
N ASP A 10 -9.54 6.19 -5.01
CA ASP A 10 -8.72 4.99 -4.98
C ASP A 10 -8.65 4.48 -3.54
N VAL A 11 -9.72 3.80 -3.12
CA VAL A 11 -9.86 3.19 -1.79
C VAL A 11 -8.74 2.16 -1.52
N MET A 12 -8.06 1.72 -2.57
CA MET A 12 -7.00 0.70 -2.49
C MET A 12 -5.61 1.23 -2.10
N ASN A 13 -5.41 2.54 -2.01
CA ASN A 13 -4.08 3.13 -1.78
C ASN A 13 -3.74 3.45 -0.32
N TYR A 14 -4.67 3.24 0.61
CA TYR A 14 -4.42 3.51 2.02
C TYR A 14 -3.91 2.27 2.75
N PRO A 15 -2.93 2.42 3.67
CA PRO A 15 -2.55 1.33 4.57
C PRO A 15 -3.77 0.77 5.29
N SER A 16 -3.79 -0.54 5.54
CA SER A 16 -4.91 -1.23 6.20
C SER A 16 -5.32 -0.60 7.53
N TRP A 17 -4.34 -0.06 8.26
CA TRP A 17 -4.53 0.63 9.54
C TRP A 17 -5.13 2.05 9.43
N VAL A 18 -5.28 2.62 8.21
CA VAL A 18 -5.99 3.88 7.91
C VAL A 18 -7.28 3.62 7.12
N ALA A 19 -7.31 2.55 6.31
CA ALA A 19 -8.40 2.27 5.38
C ALA A 19 -9.79 2.29 6.04
N TYR A 20 -9.88 1.87 7.31
CA TYR A 20 -11.13 1.90 8.07
C TYR A 20 -11.60 3.31 8.48
N LEU A 21 -10.78 4.34 8.31
CA LEU A 21 -11.16 5.75 8.56
C LEU A 21 -11.68 6.45 7.29
N VAL A 22 -11.47 5.85 6.12
CA VAL A 22 -11.85 6.42 4.83
C VAL A 22 -13.17 5.79 4.35
N ALA A 23 -14.08 6.60 3.85
CA ALA A 23 -15.31 6.08 3.24
C ALA A 23 -14.97 5.36 1.91
N PRO A 24 -15.57 4.21 1.59
CA PRO A 24 -16.65 3.49 2.30
C PRO A 24 -16.17 2.56 3.43
N GLY A 25 -14.84 2.38 3.61
CA GLY A 25 -14.26 1.47 4.61
C GLY A 25 -14.77 1.74 6.02
N LEU A 26 -14.96 3.00 6.39
CA LEU A 26 -15.49 3.41 7.70
C LEU A 26 -16.85 2.77 7.99
N PHE A 27 -17.79 2.81 7.05
CA PHE A 27 -19.12 2.25 7.26
C PHE A 27 -19.08 0.74 7.41
N ILE A 28 -18.31 0.07 6.55
CA ILE A 28 -18.13 -1.39 6.61
C ILE A 28 -17.51 -1.79 7.94
N PHE A 29 -16.45 -1.10 8.36
CA PHE A 29 -15.77 -1.33 9.63
C PHE A 29 -16.71 -1.17 10.83
N LEU A 30 -17.49 -0.07 10.88
CA LEU A 30 -18.43 0.17 11.98
C LEU A 30 -19.52 -0.88 12.07
N ILE A 31 -20.03 -1.38 10.91
CA ILE A 31 -21.02 -2.48 10.88
C ILE A 31 -20.39 -3.76 11.44
N ILE A 32 -19.20 -4.14 10.96
CA ILE A 32 -18.50 -5.34 11.43
C ILE A 32 -18.21 -5.22 12.92
N LEU A 33 -17.68 -4.09 13.37
CA LEU A 33 -17.38 -3.83 14.78
C LEU A 33 -18.63 -3.97 15.65
N PHE A 34 -19.74 -3.37 15.23
CA PHE A 34 -21.02 -3.47 15.93
C PHE A 34 -21.50 -4.92 16.04
N VAL A 35 -21.44 -5.70 14.96
CA VAL A 35 -21.85 -7.12 14.95
C VAL A 35 -20.95 -7.93 15.90
N VAL A 36 -19.65 -7.77 15.80
CA VAL A 36 -18.67 -8.50 16.64
C VAL A 36 -18.91 -8.18 18.12
N ILE A 37 -18.99 -6.88 18.49
CA ILE A 37 -19.24 -6.48 19.88
C ILE A 37 -20.58 -7.00 20.36
N SER A 38 -21.63 -6.95 19.52
CA SER A 38 -22.96 -7.47 19.86
C SER A 38 -22.94 -8.95 20.23
N VAL A 39 -22.29 -9.76 19.38
CA VAL A 39 -22.16 -11.21 19.61
C VAL A 39 -21.40 -11.48 20.91
N ILE A 40 -20.25 -10.82 21.11
CA ILE A 40 -19.42 -11.02 22.31
C ILE A 40 -20.16 -10.63 23.58
N VAL A 41 -20.81 -9.46 23.59
CA VAL A 41 -21.59 -8.99 24.75
C VAL A 41 -22.73 -9.96 25.06
N LEU A 42 -23.53 -10.36 24.07
CA LEU A 42 -24.64 -11.29 24.26
C LEU A 42 -24.19 -12.64 24.81
N LEU A 43 -23.15 -13.23 24.19
CA LEU A 43 -22.62 -14.51 24.65
C LEU A 43 -22.03 -14.41 26.06
N SER A 44 -21.31 -13.34 26.36
CA SER A 44 -20.72 -13.10 27.68
C SER A 44 -21.81 -12.91 28.75
N LEU A 45 -22.85 -12.11 28.49
CA LEU A 45 -23.95 -11.90 29.42
C LEU A 45 -24.72 -13.18 29.70
N LYS A 46 -24.98 -14.01 28.65
CA LYS A 46 -25.63 -15.32 28.82
C LYS A 46 -24.75 -16.29 29.64
N LYS A 47 -23.46 -16.42 29.29
CA LYS A 47 -22.49 -17.30 29.96
C LYS A 47 -22.30 -16.92 31.43
N LEU A 48 -22.36 -15.65 31.76
CA LEU A 48 -22.21 -15.13 33.12
C LEU A 48 -23.52 -15.11 33.94
N HIS A 49 -24.60 -15.62 33.36
CA HIS A 49 -25.94 -15.70 33.99
C HIS A 49 -26.40 -14.35 34.54
N VAL A 50 -26.34 -13.30 33.71
CA VAL A 50 -26.82 -11.95 34.07
C VAL A 50 -28.35 -11.94 34.02
N ILE A 51 -29.01 -11.56 35.11
CA ILE A 51 -30.48 -11.66 35.28
C ILE A 51 -31.26 -10.88 34.22
N LYS A 52 -30.81 -9.66 33.84
CA LYS A 52 -31.49 -8.76 32.89
C LYS A 52 -30.68 -8.59 31.60
N VAL A 53 -30.44 -9.68 30.87
CA VAL A 53 -29.58 -9.65 29.67
C VAL A 53 -29.95 -8.56 28.68
N LYS A 54 -31.24 -8.43 28.29
CA LYS A 54 -31.69 -7.45 27.28
C LYS A 54 -31.47 -5.99 27.72
N GLU A 55 -31.75 -5.70 28.99
CA GLU A 55 -31.57 -4.36 29.55
C GLU A 55 -30.06 -4.00 29.64
N THR A 56 -29.27 -4.92 30.16
CA THR A 56 -27.83 -4.78 30.30
C THR A 56 -27.14 -4.65 28.94
N TYR A 57 -27.54 -5.47 27.97
CA TYR A 57 -27.03 -5.40 26.59
C TYR A 57 -27.24 -4.00 25.99
N ARG A 58 -28.47 -3.46 26.07
CA ARG A 58 -28.76 -2.11 25.54
C ARG A 58 -27.92 -1.01 26.17
N LYS A 59 -27.55 -1.16 27.45
CA LYS A 59 -26.68 -0.21 28.16
C LYS A 59 -25.22 -0.30 27.78
N ILE A 60 -24.76 -1.49 27.34
CA ILE A 60 -23.35 -1.72 27.03
C ILE A 60 -23.03 -1.50 25.55
N ILE A 61 -23.91 -1.93 24.63
CA ILE A 61 -23.55 -2.09 23.20
C ILE A 61 -23.06 -0.80 22.58
N LEU A 62 -23.82 0.29 22.65
CA LEU A 62 -23.47 1.54 22.00
C LEU A 62 -22.22 2.19 22.61
N PRO A 63 -22.11 2.36 23.95
CA PRO A 63 -20.87 2.86 24.54
C PRO A 63 -19.65 1.99 24.24
N ALA A 64 -19.79 0.66 24.23
CA ALA A 64 -18.69 -0.25 23.90
C ALA A 64 -18.20 -0.07 22.45
N CYS A 65 -19.11 0.08 21.49
CA CYS A 65 -18.73 0.39 20.11
C CYS A 65 -17.97 1.71 20.00
N VAL A 66 -18.48 2.76 20.64
CA VAL A 66 -17.85 4.09 20.60
C VAL A 66 -16.45 4.06 21.20
N VAL A 67 -16.28 3.51 22.40
CA VAL A 67 -14.96 3.52 23.04
C VAL A 67 -13.96 2.59 22.34
N THR A 68 -14.43 1.50 21.79
CA THR A 68 -13.58 0.61 21.00
C THR A 68 -13.10 1.33 19.73
N PHE A 69 -13.99 1.98 19.01
CA PHE A 69 -13.64 2.78 17.82
C PHE A 69 -12.68 3.92 18.16
N LEU A 70 -12.94 4.68 19.24
CA LEU A 70 -12.03 5.74 19.69
C LEU A 70 -10.64 5.20 20.06
N SER A 71 -10.57 4.02 20.66
CA SER A 71 -9.29 3.38 20.98
C SER A 71 -8.50 2.98 19.72
N TYR A 72 -9.19 2.57 18.64
CA TYR A 72 -8.56 2.36 17.34
C TYR A 72 -7.99 3.67 16.78
N ILE A 73 -8.76 4.78 16.86
CA ILE A 73 -8.27 6.09 16.41
C ILE A 73 -6.98 6.48 17.15
N VAL A 74 -6.91 6.27 18.46
CA VAL A 74 -5.70 6.58 19.25
C VAL A 74 -4.51 5.78 18.74
N GLY A 75 -4.67 4.47 18.49
CA GLY A 75 -3.61 3.65 17.93
C GLY A 75 -3.17 4.12 16.54
N THR A 76 -4.13 4.44 15.67
CA THR A 76 -3.83 5.01 14.35
C THR A 76 -3.09 6.34 14.44
N LEU A 77 -3.45 7.21 15.37
CA LEU A 77 -2.73 8.47 15.59
C LEU A 77 -1.27 8.21 15.99
N ILE A 78 -1.01 7.20 16.83
CA ILE A 78 0.37 6.79 17.16
C ILE A 78 1.11 6.38 15.90
N LEU A 79 0.51 5.55 15.03
CA LEU A 79 1.13 5.12 13.78
C LEU A 79 1.35 6.32 12.83
N LEU A 80 0.41 7.26 12.76
CA LEU A 80 0.52 8.47 11.93
C LEU A 80 1.67 9.38 12.33
N VAL A 81 2.10 9.39 13.59
CA VAL A 81 3.25 10.20 14.04
C VAL A 81 4.49 9.91 13.20
N THR A 82 4.73 8.67 12.79
CA THR A 82 5.87 8.33 11.94
C THR A 82 5.82 9.02 10.57
N GLN A 83 4.62 9.20 10.02
CA GLN A 83 4.43 9.87 8.73
C GLN A 83 4.75 11.37 8.82
N PHE A 84 4.39 12.02 9.92
CA PHE A 84 4.77 13.42 10.16
C PHE A 84 6.27 13.59 10.40
N LEU A 85 6.93 12.56 10.95
CA LEU A 85 8.36 12.55 11.21
C LEU A 85 9.19 11.95 10.07
N SER A 86 8.57 11.58 8.93
CA SER A 86 9.25 10.96 7.77
C SER A 86 10.31 11.85 7.10
N ARG A 87 10.32 13.15 7.40
CA ARG A 87 11.41 14.07 7.01
C ARG A 87 12.79 13.70 7.57
N PHE A 88 12.85 12.86 8.59
CA PHE A 88 14.09 12.31 9.13
C PHE A 88 14.39 10.97 8.46
N ASP A 89 15.47 10.85 7.70
CA ASP A 89 15.82 9.68 6.89
C ASP A 89 15.75 8.35 7.65
N TRP A 90 16.25 8.34 8.90
CA TRP A 90 16.19 7.13 9.72
C TRP A 90 14.73 6.72 10.04
N ILE A 91 13.86 7.69 10.37
CA ILE A 91 12.44 7.42 10.65
C ILE A 91 11.73 6.99 9.37
N ASN A 92 12.02 7.66 8.26
CA ASN A 92 11.44 7.31 6.98
C ASN A 92 11.74 5.86 6.60
N THR A 93 13.03 5.51 6.54
CA THR A 93 13.49 4.19 6.07
C THR A 93 13.22 3.05 7.05
N LYS A 94 13.23 3.30 8.37
CA LYS A 94 13.06 2.25 9.38
C LYS A 94 11.64 2.11 9.92
N LEU A 95 10.80 3.15 9.81
CA LEU A 95 9.46 3.16 10.36
C LEU A 95 8.38 3.57 9.35
N ALA A 96 8.46 4.78 8.76
CA ALA A 96 7.34 5.35 8.02
C ALA A 96 7.01 4.55 6.74
N GLU A 97 7.97 4.30 5.90
CA GLU A 97 7.83 3.53 4.67
C GLU A 97 7.44 2.06 4.90
N PRO A 98 8.17 1.29 5.75
CA PRO A 98 7.79 -0.08 6.04
C PRO A 98 6.42 -0.21 6.68
N LEU A 99 6.00 0.76 7.53
CA LEU A 99 4.70 0.76 8.19
C LEU A 99 3.53 0.87 7.18
N VAL A 100 3.73 1.56 6.06
CA VAL A 100 2.72 1.69 5.02
C VAL A 100 2.57 0.39 4.21
N THR A 101 3.66 -0.34 4.01
CA THR A 101 3.70 -1.56 3.19
C THR A 101 3.47 -2.82 4.01
N ASN A 102 4.38 -3.11 4.93
CA ASN A 102 4.32 -4.32 5.74
C ASN A 102 4.97 -4.08 7.12
N PRO A 103 4.20 -4.13 8.21
CA PRO A 103 4.73 -3.92 9.57
C PRO A 103 5.76 -4.99 10.01
N PHE A 104 5.88 -6.09 9.28
CA PHE A 104 6.87 -7.15 9.56
C PHE A 104 8.18 -7.01 8.78
N THR A 105 8.35 -5.96 7.97
CA THR A 105 9.55 -5.74 7.15
C THR A 105 10.82 -5.65 7.97
N ASN A 106 10.76 -5.05 9.16
CA ASN A 106 11.90 -4.96 10.06
C ASN A 106 11.46 -4.93 11.53
N PHE A 107 12.42 -5.18 12.43
CA PHE A 107 12.17 -5.24 13.87
C PHE A 107 11.62 -3.93 14.45
N TYR A 108 12.09 -2.78 13.99
CA TYR A 108 11.68 -1.47 14.53
C TYR A 108 10.22 -1.17 14.19
N THR A 109 9.80 -1.44 12.95
CA THR A 109 8.41 -1.26 12.50
C THR A 109 7.49 -2.21 13.24
N PHE A 110 7.87 -3.49 13.37
CA PHE A 110 7.10 -4.46 14.13
C PHE A 110 6.91 -4.02 15.59
N LEU A 111 7.99 -3.61 16.25
CA LEU A 111 7.95 -3.17 17.65
C LEU A 111 7.08 -1.92 17.82
N TYR A 112 7.19 -0.95 16.91
CA TYR A 112 6.39 0.27 16.95
C TYR A 112 4.90 -0.03 16.75
N THR A 113 4.56 -0.89 15.79
CA THR A 113 3.19 -1.38 15.57
C THR A 113 2.65 -2.11 16.79
N LEU A 114 3.49 -2.94 17.41
CA LEU A 114 3.12 -3.65 18.64
C LEU A 114 2.83 -2.69 19.81
N ILE A 115 3.60 -1.61 19.96
CA ILE A 115 3.35 -0.58 20.96
C ILE A 115 1.98 0.09 20.71
N ALA A 116 1.69 0.52 19.48
CA ALA A 116 0.40 1.11 19.12
C ALA A 116 -0.78 0.14 19.39
N PHE A 117 -0.60 -1.14 19.03
CA PHE A 117 -1.55 -2.21 19.31
C PHE A 117 -1.79 -2.39 20.81
N MET A 118 -0.74 -2.46 21.61
CA MET A 118 -0.84 -2.64 23.07
C MET A 118 -1.54 -1.44 23.73
N ILE A 119 -1.19 -0.21 23.37
CA ILE A 119 -1.84 1.00 23.90
C ILE A 119 -3.33 0.98 23.58
N SER A 120 -3.71 0.73 22.33
CA SER A 120 -5.12 0.63 21.93
C SER A 120 -5.86 -0.48 22.67
N SER A 121 -5.23 -1.66 22.82
CA SER A 121 -5.84 -2.79 23.52
C SER A 121 -6.05 -2.50 25.01
N VAL A 122 -5.10 -1.83 25.66
CA VAL A 122 -5.24 -1.39 27.06
C VAL A 122 -6.37 -0.37 27.22
N LEU A 123 -6.52 0.55 26.24
CA LEU A 123 -7.64 1.50 26.25
C LEU A 123 -8.97 0.78 26.06
N ILE A 124 -9.08 -0.13 25.09
CA ILE A 124 -10.29 -0.96 24.87
C ILE A 124 -10.68 -1.66 26.17
N TYR A 125 -9.70 -2.33 26.82
CA TYR A 125 -9.95 -3.04 28.07
C TYR A 125 -10.45 -2.13 29.18
N ASN A 126 -9.74 -1.06 29.50
CA ASN A 126 -10.06 -0.21 30.64
C ASN A 126 -11.40 0.52 30.44
N LEU A 127 -11.64 1.07 29.26
CA LEU A 127 -12.88 1.79 28.96
C LEU A 127 -14.10 0.85 28.97
N ASN A 128 -13.98 -0.34 28.35
CA ASN A 128 -15.06 -1.32 28.39
C ASN A 128 -15.29 -1.90 29.79
N LYS A 129 -14.24 -2.06 30.63
CA LYS A 129 -14.39 -2.44 32.03
C LYS A 129 -15.22 -1.41 32.81
N ILE A 130 -14.95 -0.12 32.63
CA ILE A 130 -15.71 0.96 33.27
C ILE A 130 -17.18 0.94 32.83
N ILE A 131 -17.45 0.76 31.53
CA ILE A 131 -18.80 0.71 30.98
C ILE A 131 -19.57 -0.49 31.54
N THR A 132 -18.97 -1.67 31.49
CA THR A 132 -19.62 -2.89 31.98
C THR A 132 -19.84 -2.86 33.46
N MET A 133 -18.90 -2.32 34.25
CA MET A 133 -19.06 -2.14 35.70
C MET A 133 -20.25 -1.24 36.03
N LYS A 134 -20.41 -0.12 35.32
CA LYS A 134 -21.54 0.79 35.50
C LYS A 134 -22.89 0.16 35.09
N ALA A 135 -22.88 -0.67 34.02
CA ALA A 135 -24.11 -1.28 33.49
C ALA A 135 -24.62 -2.45 34.32
N ILE A 136 -23.71 -3.27 34.86
CA ILE A 136 -24.08 -4.54 35.51
C ILE A 136 -24.35 -4.36 36.99
N ARG A 137 -23.81 -3.35 37.65
CA ARG A 137 -23.94 -3.06 39.11
C ARG A 137 -23.63 -4.28 40.01
N LEU A 138 -22.95 -5.27 39.54
CA LEU A 138 -22.60 -6.52 40.19
C LEU A 138 -21.09 -6.62 40.35
N SER A 139 -20.59 -6.59 41.57
CA SER A 139 -19.23 -7.01 41.87
C SER A 139 -19.17 -8.55 41.71
N ASN A 140 -18.21 -9.12 41.19
CA ASN A 140 -17.75 -10.52 41.21
C ASN A 140 -16.89 -10.84 39.97
N GLY A 141 -16.19 -9.83 39.41
CA GLY A 141 -15.27 -10.05 38.30
C GLY A 141 -15.94 -10.32 36.96
N LYS A 142 -17.27 -10.15 36.84
CA LYS A 142 -18.00 -10.34 35.57
C LYS A 142 -17.64 -9.26 34.56
N GLU A 143 -17.49 -8.01 35.02
CA GLU A 143 -17.06 -6.85 34.22
C GLU A 143 -15.66 -7.06 33.64
N PHE A 144 -14.74 -7.64 34.43
CA PHE A 144 -13.41 -8.01 33.98
C PHE A 144 -13.46 -9.00 32.81
N ARG A 145 -14.26 -10.08 32.94
CA ARG A 145 -14.37 -11.11 31.90
C ARG A 145 -14.98 -10.59 30.61
N ILE A 146 -15.99 -9.72 30.71
CA ILE A 146 -16.61 -9.10 29.52
C ILE A 146 -15.62 -8.16 28.85
N ALA A 147 -14.96 -7.29 29.61
CA ALA A 147 -13.98 -6.36 29.08
C ALA A 147 -12.79 -7.09 28.44
N LEU A 148 -12.31 -8.18 29.08
CA LEU A 148 -11.24 -8.99 28.52
C LEU A 148 -11.66 -9.67 27.20
N ALA A 149 -12.87 -10.25 27.16
CA ALA A 149 -13.39 -10.86 25.95
C ALA A 149 -13.52 -9.81 24.83
N LEU A 150 -14.08 -8.62 25.13
CA LEU A 150 -14.15 -7.53 24.16
C LEU A 150 -12.75 -7.16 23.65
N THR A 151 -11.77 -6.99 24.54
CA THR A 151 -10.41 -6.64 24.14
C THR A 151 -9.78 -7.69 23.23
N ILE A 152 -9.86 -8.98 23.59
CA ILE A 152 -9.26 -10.04 22.78
C ILE A 152 -9.88 -10.11 21.38
N PHE A 153 -11.18 -10.00 21.25
CA PHE A 153 -11.86 -10.16 19.96
C PHE A 153 -11.98 -8.87 19.14
N THR A 154 -11.75 -7.71 19.77
CA THR A 154 -11.77 -6.41 19.08
C THR A 154 -10.45 -5.63 19.21
N ALA A 155 -9.34 -6.30 19.47
CA ALA A 155 -8.04 -5.67 19.41
C ALA A 155 -7.73 -5.17 17.98
N PRO A 156 -6.89 -4.16 17.81
CA PRO A 156 -6.64 -3.56 16.49
C PRO A 156 -5.73 -4.40 15.59
N TYR A 157 -6.16 -5.62 15.27
CA TYR A 157 -5.43 -6.56 14.41
C TYR A 157 -5.15 -6.00 13.01
N LEU A 158 -5.96 -5.03 12.55
CA LEU A 158 -5.75 -4.32 11.28
C LEU A 158 -4.37 -3.65 11.19
N PHE A 159 -3.75 -3.33 12.33
CA PHE A 159 -2.42 -2.73 12.34
C PHE A 159 -1.33 -3.68 11.82
N PHE A 160 -1.57 -4.98 11.87
CA PHE A 160 -0.64 -6.01 11.41
C PHE A 160 -0.96 -6.56 10.02
N ILE A 161 -2.02 -6.09 9.36
CA ILE A 161 -2.34 -6.55 8.01
C ILE A 161 -1.41 -5.86 7.02
N PRO A 162 -0.52 -6.59 6.32
CA PRO A 162 0.31 -6.01 5.29
C PRO A 162 -0.55 -5.41 4.18
N ASN A 163 -0.12 -4.28 3.66
CA ASN A 163 -0.67 -3.75 2.43
C ASN A 163 0.04 -4.45 1.27
N ASN A 164 -0.62 -5.44 0.67
CA ASN A 164 -0.05 -6.25 -0.40
C ASN A 164 0.12 -5.49 -1.73
N THR A 165 -0.23 -4.21 -1.77
CA THR A 165 0.17 -3.38 -2.89
C THR A 165 1.69 -3.17 -2.81
N VAL A 166 2.42 -4.00 -3.51
CA VAL A 166 3.86 -3.78 -3.69
C VAL A 166 3.99 -2.42 -4.37
N LYS A 167 4.53 -1.43 -3.64
CA LYS A 167 4.98 -0.21 -4.29
C LYS A 167 6.18 -0.62 -5.14
N VAL A 168 6.05 -0.58 -6.43
CA VAL A 168 7.21 -0.51 -7.30
C VAL A 168 7.84 0.85 -6.98
N GLN A 169 8.87 0.85 -6.12
CA GLN A 169 9.72 2.02 -5.99
C GLN A 169 10.53 2.08 -7.27
N PRO A 170 10.45 3.15 -8.06
CA PRO A 170 11.30 3.27 -9.22
C PRO A 170 12.76 3.17 -8.77
N ASN A 171 13.53 2.33 -9.44
CA ASN A 171 14.99 2.33 -9.25
C ASN A 171 15.48 3.72 -9.67
N LYS A 172 16.17 4.39 -8.77
CA LYS A 172 16.83 5.64 -9.18
C LYS A 172 18.04 5.26 -10.03
N ILE A 173 18.01 5.61 -11.32
CA ILE A 173 19.14 5.39 -12.22
C ILE A 173 20.29 6.29 -11.74
N GLU A 174 21.36 5.66 -11.23
CA GLU A 174 22.55 6.35 -10.78
C GLU A 174 23.45 6.70 -11.98
N THR A 175 24.32 7.69 -11.82
CA THR A 175 25.25 8.11 -12.89
C THR A 175 26.13 6.95 -13.39
N GLN A 176 26.46 5.97 -12.52
CA GLN A 176 27.21 4.78 -12.89
C GLN A 176 26.39 3.81 -13.79
N ASP A 177 25.06 3.83 -13.69
CA ASP A 177 24.18 2.99 -14.52
C ASP A 177 24.05 3.54 -15.92
N VAL A 178 24.22 4.84 -16.13
CA VAL A 178 24.08 5.50 -17.46
C VAL A 178 25.08 4.94 -18.46
N GLU A 179 26.35 4.83 -18.10
CA GLU A 179 27.37 4.24 -18.96
C GLU A 179 27.06 2.78 -19.30
N LYS A 180 26.55 2.04 -18.30
CA LYS A 180 26.16 0.65 -18.46
C LYS A 180 24.95 0.50 -19.38
N ILE A 181 23.90 1.34 -19.19
CA ILE A 181 22.72 1.38 -20.08
C ILE A 181 23.14 1.69 -21.52
N GLU A 182 24.02 2.68 -21.72
CA GLU A 182 24.52 3.06 -23.05
C GLU A 182 25.28 1.92 -23.73
N SER A 183 25.96 1.05 -22.96
CA SER A 183 26.68 -0.11 -23.51
C SER A 183 25.77 -1.14 -24.19
N TYR A 184 24.46 -1.12 -23.92
CA TYR A 184 23.47 -2.00 -24.56
C TYR A 184 22.97 -1.49 -25.92
N ARG A 185 23.37 -0.31 -26.40
CA ARG A 185 22.89 0.32 -27.64
C ARG A 185 23.04 -0.56 -28.90
N SER A 186 24.01 -1.45 -28.94
CA SER A 186 24.25 -2.35 -30.09
C SER A 186 23.90 -3.81 -29.77
N MET A 187 23.19 -4.07 -28.70
CA MET A 187 22.87 -5.42 -28.26
C MET A 187 21.88 -6.09 -29.21
N ASP A 188 22.09 -7.40 -29.45
CA ASP A 188 21.09 -8.23 -30.12
C ASP A 188 19.90 -8.48 -29.15
N LEU A 189 18.71 -8.05 -29.54
CA LEU A 189 17.48 -8.22 -28.77
C LEU A 189 16.99 -9.67 -28.67
N SER A 190 17.60 -10.62 -29.45
CA SER A 190 17.35 -12.04 -29.27
C SER A 190 18.00 -12.63 -28.01
N ASP A 191 18.98 -11.93 -27.43
CA ASP A 191 19.60 -12.30 -26.15
C ASP A 191 18.74 -11.84 -24.95
N VAL A 192 17.79 -12.70 -24.58
CA VAL A 192 16.86 -12.46 -23.48
C VAL A 192 17.57 -12.20 -22.14
N ASN A 193 18.74 -12.80 -21.91
CA ASN A 193 19.47 -12.61 -20.65
C ASN A 193 20.02 -11.19 -20.55
N LYS A 194 20.62 -10.68 -21.62
CA LYS A 194 21.11 -9.30 -21.66
C LYS A 194 19.96 -8.30 -21.60
N LEU A 195 18.81 -8.61 -22.22
CA LEU A 195 17.62 -7.77 -22.11
C LEU A 195 17.12 -7.71 -20.66
N LYS A 196 17.14 -8.82 -19.92
CA LYS A 196 16.83 -8.85 -18.49
C LYS A 196 17.84 -8.06 -17.65
N GLU A 197 19.12 -8.13 -17.98
CA GLU A 197 20.14 -7.32 -17.32
C GLU A 197 19.92 -5.82 -17.53
N LEU A 198 19.59 -5.40 -18.76
CA LEU A 198 19.22 -4.02 -19.05
C LEU A 198 17.97 -3.60 -18.27
N MET A 199 16.92 -4.44 -18.26
CA MET A 199 15.70 -4.14 -17.52
C MET A 199 15.95 -3.89 -16.03
N ASN A 200 16.91 -4.61 -15.42
CA ASN A 200 17.26 -4.41 -14.00
C ASN A 200 17.94 -3.06 -13.69
N LEU A 201 18.34 -2.31 -14.71
CA LEU A 201 18.93 -0.98 -14.57
C LEU A 201 17.88 0.14 -14.71
N LEU A 202 16.69 -0.17 -15.23
CA LEU A 202 15.63 0.80 -15.47
C LEU A 202 14.82 1.10 -14.19
N GLU A 203 14.12 2.22 -14.17
CA GLU A 203 13.33 2.63 -12.98
C GLU A 203 12.14 1.69 -12.72
N SER A 204 11.56 1.12 -13.77
CA SER A 204 10.46 0.16 -13.66
C SER A 204 10.90 -1.28 -13.37
N ALA A 205 12.19 -1.52 -13.14
CA ALA A 205 12.78 -2.86 -12.98
C ALA A 205 12.20 -3.68 -11.84
N ASN A 206 11.68 -3.03 -10.81
CA ASN A 206 11.17 -3.72 -9.65
C ASN A 206 9.89 -4.50 -9.98
N SER A 207 9.99 -5.84 -9.84
CA SER A 207 8.84 -6.75 -9.93
C SER A 207 8.33 -7.08 -11.34
N TYR A 208 9.12 -6.87 -12.40
CA TYR A 208 8.76 -7.48 -13.69
C TYR A 208 8.95 -9.01 -13.62
N LYS A 209 8.03 -9.72 -14.25
CA LYS A 209 8.01 -11.20 -14.31
C LYS A 209 8.81 -11.73 -15.49
N ASP A 210 8.63 -11.09 -16.64
CA ASP A 210 9.26 -11.52 -17.89
C ASP A 210 9.39 -10.33 -18.85
N VAL A 211 10.35 -10.46 -19.80
CA VAL A 211 10.54 -9.52 -20.90
C VAL A 211 10.73 -10.27 -22.20
N LYS A 212 10.10 -9.79 -23.27
CA LYS A 212 10.17 -10.38 -24.61
C LYS A 212 10.40 -9.30 -25.65
N ALA A 213 11.13 -9.64 -26.71
CA ALA A 213 11.28 -8.78 -27.87
C ALA A 213 10.78 -9.51 -29.12
N ASP A 214 9.84 -8.93 -29.85
CA ASP A 214 9.47 -9.36 -31.21
C ASP A 214 10.05 -8.35 -32.19
N THR A 215 11.08 -8.75 -32.89
CA THR A 215 11.79 -7.96 -33.90
C THR A 215 11.40 -8.35 -35.34
N THR A 216 10.51 -9.35 -35.49
CA THR A 216 10.14 -9.94 -36.79
C THR A 216 8.84 -9.35 -37.35
N ASN A 217 7.87 -9.08 -36.48
CA ASN A 217 6.56 -8.58 -36.88
C ASN A 217 6.47 -7.07 -36.65
N SER A 218 5.78 -6.36 -37.53
CA SER A 218 5.50 -4.92 -37.35
C SER A 218 4.16 -4.74 -36.61
N PRO A 219 4.11 -3.91 -35.56
CA PRO A 219 5.21 -3.15 -34.97
C PRO A 219 6.18 -4.03 -34.17
N ARG A 220 7.48 -3.83 -34.37
CA ARG A 220 8.52 -4.53 -33.60
C ARG A 220 8.48 -4.04 -32.15
N THR A 221 8.24 -4.96 -31.22
CA THR A 221 7.81 -4.60 -29.88
C THR A 221 8.69 -5.24 -28.80
N ILE A 222 9.06 -4.45 -27.78
CA ILE A 222 9.52 -4.98 -26.48
C ILE A 222 8.32 -5.01 -25.55
N THR A 223 7.99 -6.20 -25.02
CA THR A 223 6.91 -6.39 -24.06
C THR A 223 7.48 -6.75 -22.70
N ILE A 224 7.16 -5.96 -21.69
CA ILE A 224 7.54 -6.16 -20.28
C ILE A 224 6.30 -6.58 -19.51
N ILE A 225 6.36 -7.75 -18.88
CA ILE A 225 5.23 -8.36 -18.17
C ILE A 225 5.52 -8.28 -16.67
N TYR A 226 4.59 -7.73 -15.90
CA TYR A 226 4.67 -7.63 -14.44
C TYR A 226 3.85 -8.72 -13.75
N GLU A 227 4.16 -8.95 -12.47
CA GLU A 227 3.37 -9.86 -11.64
C GLU A 227 1.99 -9.25 -11.34
N ASP A 228 0.99 -10.11 -11.17
CA ASP A 228 -0.37 -9.66 -10.81
C ASP A 228 -0.37 -9.02 -9.42
N GLY A 229 -1.15 -7.93 -9.28
CA GLY A 229 -1.32 -7.24 -7.99
C GLY A 229 -0.23 -6.24 -7.63
N ILE A 230 0.72 -5.98 -8.53
CA ILE A 230 1.72 -4.91 -8.35
C ILE A 230 1.03 -3.55 -8.51
N LYS A 231 1.36 -2.62 -7.60
CA LYS A 231 0.93 -1.24 -7.77
C LYS A 231 1.60 -0.66 -9.01
N THR A 232 0.78 -0.16 -9.93
CA THR A 232 1.24 0.52 -11.14
C THR A 232 2.24 1.62 -10.76
N PRO A 233 3.46 1.65 -11.32
CA PRO A 233 4.33 2.82 -11.27
C PRO A 233 3.61 4.05 -11.82
N GLU A 234 4.07 5.23 -11.48
CA GLU A 234 3.55 6.44 -12.13
C GLU A 234 3.78 6.34 -13.64
N ASN A 235 2.84 6.86 -14.44
CA ASN A 235 2.95 6.83 -15.90
C ASN A 235 4.27 7.42 -16.39
N SER A 236 4.81 8.42 -15.67
CA SER A 236 6.10 9.05 -15.92
C SER A 236 7.28 8.06 -15.90
N VAL A 237 7.25 7.03 -15.06
CA VAL A 237 8.29 5.99 -15.00
C VAL A 237 8.28 5.14 -16.26
N PHE A 238 7.09 4.69 -16.69
CA PHE A 238 6.96 3.90 -17.93
C PHE A 238 7.31 4.71 -19.17
N GLU A 239 6.93 5.99 -19.18
CA GLU A 239 7.27 6.91 -20.27
C GLU A 239 8.78 7.10 -20.39
N LYS A 240 9.47 7.32 -19.26
CA LYS A 240 10.92 7.46 -19.21
C LYS A 240 11.63 6.19 -19.68
N ASP A 241 11.25 5.03 -19.14
CA ASP A 241 11.87 3.75 -19.49
C ASP A 241 11.60 3.35 -20.94
N SER A 242 10.38 3.67 -21.45
CA SER A 242 10.08 3.48 -22.87
C SER A 242 10.93 4.37 -23.77
N ALA A 243 11.17 5.63 -23.38
CA ALA A 243 12.03 6.54 -24.12
C ALA A 243 13.49 6.03 -24.17
N ILE A 244 14.01 5.50 -23.06
CA ILE A 244 15.34 4.89 -23.00
C ILE A 244 15.42 3.68 -23.95
N LEU A 245 14.47 2.76 -23.89
CA LEU A 245 14.46 1.55 -24.74
C LEU A 245 14.33 1.90 -26.22
N LEU A 246 13.44 2.84 -26.58
CA LEU A 246 13.25 3.31 -27.97
C LEU A 246 14.44 4.12 -28.50
N ASN A 247 15.20 4.75 -27.61
CA ASN A 247 16.46 5.44 -27.96
C ASN A 247 17.59 4.42 -28.23
N LEU A 248 17.74 3.40 -27.37
CA LEU A 248 18.79 2.40 -27.48
C LEU A 248 18.64 1.52 -28.72
N PHE A 249 17.40 1.15 -29.05
CA PHE A 249 17.12 0.14 -30.09
C PHE A 249 16.42 0.75 -31.30
N SER A 250 17.20 1.03 -32.35
CA SER A 250 16.66 1.60 -33.60
C SER A 250 15.73 0.66 -34.36
N ASN A 251 15.78 -0.65 -34.07
CA ASN A 251 14.95 -1.70 -34.68
C ASN A 251 13.67 -2.00 -33.90
N ILE A 252 13.31 -1.18 -32.91
CA ILE A 252 12.06 -1.28 -32.13
C ILE A 252 11.16 -0.09 -32.45
N ASP A 253 9.88 -0.37 -32.63
CA ASP A 253 8.84 0.60 -32.97
C ASP A 253 7.92 0.88 -31.79
N ARG A 254 7.87 -0.04 -30.79
CA ARG A 254 6.93 0.00 -29.66
C ARG A 254 7.50 -0.61 -28.40
N VAL A 255 7.14 -0.06 -27.25
CA VAL A 255 7.34 -0.67 -25.93
C VAL A 255 5.98 -0.84 -25.25
N GLU A 256 5.74 -2.03 -24.70
CA GLU A 256 4.49 -2.37 -23.99
C GLU A 256 4.80 -2.84 -22.57
N PHE A 257 4.07 -2.30 -21.60
CA PHE A 257 4.08 -2.77 -20.21
C PHE A 257 2.73 -3.40 -19.90
N ILE A 258 2.73 -4.67 -19.44
CA ILE A 258 1.53 -5.45 -19.14
C ILE A 258 1.46 -5.69 -17.63
N LEU A 259 0.42 -5.17 -16.99
CA LEU A 259 0.14 -5.31 -15.57
C LEU A 259 -1.25 -5.94 -15.38
N GLY A 260 -1.32 -7.27 -15.30
CA GLY A 260 -2.60 -7.99 -15.32
C GLY A 260 -3.40 -7.68 -16.59
N ASP A 261 -4.57 -7.04 -16.43
CA ASP A 261 -5.44 -6.65 -17.56
C ASP A 261 -5.16 -5.23 -18.09
N VAL A 262 -4.16 -4.53 -17.55
CA VAL A 262 -3.84 -3.15 -17.94
C VAL A 262 -2.63 -3.13 -18.85
N TYR A 263 -2.74 -2.39 -19.97
CA TYR A 263 -1.70 -2.27 -20.99
C TYR A 263 -1.28 -0.81 -21.13
N TYR A 264 0.02 -0.54 -21.01
CA TYR A 264 0.63 0.76 -21.34
C TYR A 264 1.46 0.60 -22.58
N THR A 265 1.16 1.38 -23.62
CA THR A 265 1.79 1.25 -24.94
C THR A 265 2.43 2.57 -25.32
N PHE A 266 3.70 2.52 -25.72
CA PHE A 266 4.49 3.66 -26.13
C PHE A 266 5.05 3.42 -27.53
N ASP A 267 4.50 4.13 -28.51
CA ASP A 267 4.97 4.05 -29.91
C ASP A 267 6.12 5.02 -30.13
N TYR A 268 7.14 4.58 -30.87
CA TYR A 268 8.31 5.41 -31.21
C TYR A 268 7.91 6.76 -31.83
N SER A 269 6.94 6.78 -32.74
CA SER A 269 6.49 8.00 -33.40
C SER A 269 5.95 9.05 -32.41
N VAL A 270 5.25 8.61 -31.38
CA VAL A 270 4.68 9.50 -30.35
C VAL A 270 5.79 10.00 -29.43
N VAL A 271 6.59 9.10 -28.88
CA VAL A 271 7.67 9.45 -27.95
C VAL A 271 8.73 10.33 -28.66
N ASN A 272 9.08 10.02 -29.89
CA ASN A 272 10.01 10.83 -30.67
C ASN A 272 9.49 12.26 -30.92
N THR A 273 8.17 12.44 -31.12
CA THR A 273 7.58 13.77 -31.27
C THR A 273 7.68 14.59 -29.98
N ILE A 274 7.49 13.96 -28.82
CA ILE A 274 7.68 14.60 -27.50
C ILE A 274 9.12 15.13 -27.37
N HIS A 275 10.10 14.38 -27.87
CA HIS A 275 11.52 14.74 -27.87
C HIS A 275 11.95 15.51 -29.14
N GLN A 276 11.07 16.30 -29.73
CA GLN A 276 11.34 17.19 -30.90
C GLN A 276 11.96 16.44 -32.09
N ASN A 277 11.61 15.16 -32.28
CA ASN A 277 12.13 14.25 -33.32
C ASN A 277 13.64 13.99 -33.24
N GLN A 278 14.22 14.07 -32.03
CA GLN A 278 15.65 13.80 -31.79
C GLN A 278 15.91 12.57 -30.90
N LEU A 279 14.87 11.82 -30.51
CA LEU A 279 14.96 10.76 -29.53
C LEU A 279 16.19 9.83 -29.73
N ARG A 280 16.41 9.30 -30.93
CA ARG A 280 17.53 8.38 -31.23
C ARG A 280 18.92 9.05 -31.27
N ASN A 281 18.98 10.37 -31.32
CA ASN A 281 20.21 11.14 -31.34
C ASN A 281 20.61 11.65 -29.95
N MET A 282 19.73 11.59 -28.99
CA MET A 282 19.98 12.02 -27.61
C MET A 282 20.87 10.99 -26.90
N LYS A 283 21.72 11.48 -25.99
CA LYS A 283 22.41 10.63 -25.03
C LYS A 283 21.46 10.24 -23.92
N ILE A 284 21.70 9.10 -23.28
CA ILE A 284 20.87 8.67 -22.15
C ILE A 284 20.90 9.70 -21.01
N GLU A 285 22.02 10.38 -20.76
CA GLU A 285 22.10 11.48 -19.78
C GLU A 285 21.12 12.60 -20.10
N GLU A 286 21.03 13.05 -21.35
CA GLU A 286 20.10 14.12 -21.79
C GLU A 286 18.64 13.69 -21.63
N LEU A 287 18.32 12.42 -21.90
CA LEU A 287 17.00 11.85 -21.65
C LEU A 287 16.65 11.86 -20.16
N LEU A 288 17.57 11.45 -19.31
CA LEU A 288 17.37 11.43 -17.87
C LEU A 288 17.20 12.84 -17.29
N GLU A 289 17.95 13.82 -17.77
CA GLU A 289 17.77 15.23 -17.40
C GLU A 289 16.37 15.73 -17.77
N TYR A 290 15.88 15.39 -18.98
CA TYR A 290 14.56 15.79 -19.45
C TYR A 290 13.42 15.30 -18.53
N TYR A 291 13.50 14.06 -18.03
CA TYR A 291 12.49 13.48 -17.16
C TYR A 291 12.66 13.80 -15.67
N ASN A 292 13.80 14.36 -15.25
CA ASN A 292 14.06 14.77 -13.88
C ASN A 292 13.76 16.27 -13.63
N MET A 293 13.38 17.04 -14.68
CA MET A 293 12.94 18.44 -14.57
C MET A 293 11.46 18.51 -14.18
#